data_1e73836ba1b51de33be724985ad9fc97
#
_entry.id   1e73836ba1b51de33be724985ad9fc97
#
_cell.length_a   1.000
_cell.length_b   1.000
_cell.length_c   1.000
_cell.angle_alpha   90.00
_cell.angle_beta   90.00
_cell.angle_gamma   90.00
#
_symmetry.space_group_name_H-M   'P 1'
#
loop_
_entity.id
_entity.type
_entity.pdbx_description
1 polymer ?
#
loop_
_entity_poly.entity_id
_entity_poly.type
_entity_poly.pdbx_seq_one_letter_code
_entity_poly.pdbx_strand_id
1 'polypeptide(L)'
;MKTNISLILILCLLLGACKNGNASSQSKSETPQDTIKAIKMPAIPQMMTAPEQRADFLAKHYWDNVNFADTNYIHHPEVTEQAWADYCDLLNHVPLETAQQAMRNVIDRTNVDKKVFTYITDLADKYLYDPNSPMR
;
A
#
# COMPACT_ATOMS: atom_id res chain seq x y z
N MET A 1 4.51 57.00 37.43
CA MET A 1 3.21 57.71 37.51
C MET A 1 2.13 56.80 37.14
N LYS A 2 1.39 56.34 38.11
CA LYS A 2 -0.07 56.37 38.28
C LYS A 2 -0.83 55.45 37.35
N THR A 3 -1.24 54.23 37.83
CA THR A 3 -2.56 53.91 38.40
C THR A 3 -3.70 53.97 37.37
N ASN A 4 -4.53 52.97 37.16
CA ASN A 4 -5.60 52.40 38.00
C ASN A 4 -6.20 51.16 37.26
N ILE A 5 -6.28 50.00 37.83
CA ILE A 5 -7.36 49.47 38.67
C ILE A 5 -8.77 49.86 38.20
N SER A 6 -9.49 48.91 37.62
CA SER A 6 -10.90 48.74 37.92
C SER A 6 -11.38 47.32 37.62
N LEU A 7 -11.54 46.66 38.64
CA LEU A 7 -12.31 45.50 38.99
C LEU A 7 -13.79 45.74 38.67
N ILE A 8 -14.43 44.91 37.85
CA ILE A 8 -15.85 44.66 37.95
C ILE A 8 -16.13 43.18 37.72
N LEU A 9 -16.43 42.60 38.82
CA LEU A 9 -16.99 41.27 39.01
C LEU A 9 -18.50 41.38 38.79
N ILE A 10 -19.06 40.68 37.83
CA ILE A 10 -20.48 40.40 37.79
C ILE A 10 -20.69 38.92 37.48
N LEU A 11 -21.05 38.26 38.51
CA LEU A 11 -21.64 36.95 38.63
C LEU A 11 -23.06 36.99 38.04
N CYS A 12 -23.36 36.13 37.02
CA CYS A 12 -24.71 35.69 36.75
C CYS A 12 -24.73 34.21 36.35
N LEU A 13 -25.01 33.42 37.35
CA LEU A 13 -25.63 32.11 37.19
C LEU A 13 -27.01 32.28 36.55
N LEU A 14 -27.39 31.47 35.61
CA LEU A 14 -28.71 30.80 35.51
C LEU A 14 -28.72 29.80 34.31
N LEU A 15 -28.85 28.60 34.65
CA LEU A 15 -29.55 27.43 34.11
C LEU A 15 -30.35 27.62 32.82
N GLY A 16 -30.16 26.74 31.86
CA GLY A 16 -31.06 26.58 30.73
C GLY A 16 -30.68 25.52 29.73
N ALA A 17 -31.08 24.28 30.01
CA ALA A 17 -31.64 23.26 29.10
C ALA A 17 -31.01 23.01 27.71
N CYS A 18 -30.64 21.76 27.55
CA CYS A 18 -30.59 20.93 26.34
C CYS A 18 -31.37 21.42 25.14
N LYS A 19 -30.71 21.45 23.95
CA LYS A 19 -31.23 20.76 22.75
C LYS A 19 -30.19 20.63 21.65
N ASN A 20 -29.94 19.39 21.31
CA ASN A 20 -29.60 18.86 20.00
C ASN A 20 -29.44 19.91 18.89
N GLY A 21 -28.23 20.03 18.33
CA GLY A 21 -27.95 20.89 17.20
C GLY A 21 -26.58 20.56 16.61
N ASN A 22 -26.56 19.60 15.70
CA ASN A 22 -25.69 19.44 14.55
C ASN A 22 -24.43 20.33 14.58
N ALA A 23 -23.33 19.80 15.09
CA ALA A 23 -22.01 20.37 14.87
C ALA A 23 -21.64 20.09 13.40
N SER A 24 -21.72 21.11 12.58
CA SER A 24 -21.08 21.17 11.27
C SER A 24 -19.59 21.01 11.49
N SER A 25 -19.10 19.79 11.41
CA SER A 25 -17.69 19.53 11.19
C SER A 25 -17.34 20.15 9.86
N GLN A 26 -16.58 21.24 9.89
CA GLN A 26 -15.85 21.71 8.72
C GLN A 26 -14.99 20.53 8.25
N SER A 27 -15.45 19.88 7.21
CA SER A 27 -14.69 18.97 6.39
C SER A 27 -13.55 19.79 5.80
N LYS A 28 -12.38 19.69 6.45
CA LYS A 28 -11.10 20.00 5.83
C LYS A 28 -11.05 19.08 4.63
N SER A 29 -11.12 19.65 3.44
CA SER A 29 -10.87 18.93 2.20
C SER A 29 -9.41 18.48 2.23
N GLU A 30 -9.16 17.33 2.81
CA GLU A 30 -7.95 16.59 2.52
C GLU A 30 -8.12 16.13 1.07
N THR A 31 -7.32 16.70 0.19
CA THR A 31 -7.01 16.10 -1.11
C THR A 31 -6.71 14.64 -0.82
N PRO A 32 -7.34 13.66 -1.49
CA PRO A 32 -6.97 12.27 -1.32
C PRO A 32 -5.51 12.15 -1.73
N GLN A 33 -4.62 12.17 -0.79
CA GLN A 33 -3.27 11.71 -0.96
C GLN A 33 -3.43 10.21 -1.06
N ASP A 34 -3.35 9.69 -2.28
CA ASP A 34 -3.53 8.28 -2.63
C ASP A 34 -2.35 7.52 -2.01
N THR A 35 -2.45 7.25 -0.72
CA THR A 35 -1.44 6.53 0.05
C THR A 35 -1.69 5.04 -0.17
N ILE A 36 -0.92 4.43 -1.04
CA ILE A 36 -0.87 2.97 -1.17
C ILE A 36 -0.29 2.42 0.13
N LYS A 37 -1.13 1.82 0.96
CA LYS A 37 -0.71 1.28 2.27
C LYS A 37 -0.11 -0.12 2.18
N ALA A 38 -0.58 -0.93 1.25
CA ALA A 38 -0.11 -2.30 1.01
C ALA A 38 -0.68 -2.81 -0.31
N ILE A 39 0.01 -3.79 -0.91
CA ILE A 39 -0.53 -4.55 -2.04
C ILE A 39 -1.52 -5.58 -1.50
N LYS A 40 -2.74 -5.55 -2.05
CA LYS A 40 -3.80 -6.47 -1.65
C LYS A 40 -3.52 -7.85 -2.25
N MET A 41 -3.30 -8.83 -1.38
CA MET A 41 -3.10 -10.22 -1.79
C MET A 41 -4.37 -10.82 -2.40
N PRO A 42 -4.23 -11.75 -3.37
CA PRO A 42 -5.37 -12.51 -3.89
C PRO A 42 -5.94 -13.45 -2.82
N ALA A 43 -7.27 -13.65 -2.88
CA ALA A 43 -7.92 -14.61 -2.01
C ALA A 43 -7.66 -16.05 -2.51
N ILE A 44 -7.00 -16.86 -1.68
CA ILE A 44 -6.75 -18.27 -2.01
C ILE A 44 -8.06 -19.05 -1.89
N PRO A 45 -8.46 -19.84 -2.91
CA PRO A 45 -9.65 -20.69 -2.83
C PRO A 45 -9.58 -21.66 -1.64
N GLN A 46 -10.66 -21.75 -0.87
CA GLN A 46 -10.71 -22.59 0.35
C GLN A 46 -10.45 -24.08 0.09
N MET A 47 -10.74 -24.58 -1.12
CA MET A 47 -10.47 -25.96 -1.52
C MET A 47 -8.98 -26.25 -1.74
N MET A 48 -8.13 -25.24 -1.85
CA MET A 48 -6.68 -25.40 -1.95
C MET A 48 -6.08 -25.57 -0.57
N THR A 49 -5.94 -26.80 -0.10
CA THR A 49 -5.43 -27.14 1.24
C THR A 49 -3.95 -27.48 1.25
N ALA A 50 -3.42 -28.02 0.14
CA ALA A 50 -2.00 -28.37 0.04
C ALA A 50 -1.13 -27.10 -0.07
N PRO A 51 -0.03 -27.00 0.71
CA PRO A 51 0.87 -25.84 0.70
C PRO A 51 1.41 -25.53 -0.70
N GLU A 52 1.78 -26.54 -1.47
CA GLU A 52 2.33 -26.41 -2.82
C GLU A 52 1.31 -25.80 -3.79
N GLN A 53 0.05 -26.22 -3.70
CA GLN A 53 -1.03 -25.66 -4.53
C GLN A 53 -1.29 -24.19 -4.18
N ARG A 54 -1.20 -23.86 -2.90
CA ARG A 54 -1.36 -22.48 -2.43
C ARG A 54 -0.22 -21.59 -2.90
N ALA A 55 1.02 -22.09 -2.83
CA ALA A 55 2.19 -21.37 -3.32
C ALA A 55 2.11 -21.16 -4.84
N ASP A 56 1.76 -22.19 -5.61
CA ASP A 56 1.59 -22.12 -7.06
C ASP A 56 0.50 -21.09 -7.45
N PHE A 57 -0.64 -21.12 -6.76
CA PHE A 57 -1.70 -20.14 -6.95
C PHE A 57 -1.24 -18.72 -6.64
N LEU A 58 -0.60 -18.51 -5.48
CA LEU A 58 -0.11 -17.20 -5.09
C LEU A 58 0.93 -16.67 -6.07
N ALA A 59 1.87 -17.49 -6.52
CA ALA A 59 2.89 -17.08 -7.50
C ALA A 59 2.27 -16.55 -8.80
N LYS A 60 1.21 -17.19 -9.27
CA LYS A 60 0.52 -16.81 -10.51
C LYS A 60 -0.37 -15.58 -10.36
N HIS A 61 -0.91 -15.35 -9.16
CA HIS A 61 -1.96 -14.36 -8.90
C HIS A 61 -1.53 -13.22 -7.97
N TYR A 62 -0.27 -13.19 -7.54
CA TYR A 62 0.26 -12.25 -6.55
C TYR A 62 -0.08 -10.79 -6.89
N TRP A 63 0.07 -10.43 -8.15
CA TRP A 63 -0.10 -9.08 -8.65
C TRP A 63 -1.48 -8.78 -9.25
N ASP A 64 -2.46 -9.68 -9.16
CA ASP A 64 -3.76 -9.52 -9.84
C ASP A 64 -4.55 -8.29 -9.39
N ASN A 65 -4.37 -7.89 -8.14
CA ASN A 65 -5.02 -6.71 -7.58
C ASN A 65 -4.24 -5.41 -7.81
N VAL A 66 -3.12 -5.45 -8.55
CA VAL A 66 -2.29 -4.28 -8.86
C VAL A 66 -2.62 -3.76 -10.25
N ASN A 67 -2.95 -2.47 -10.32
CA ASN A 67 -3.07 -1.75 -11.58
C ASN A 67 -1.73 -1.11 -11.95
N PHE A 68 -0.97 -1.73 -12.84
CA PHE A 68 0.34 -1.22 -13.28
C PHE A 68 0.27 0.05 -14.14
N ALA A 69 -0.92 0.53 -14.53
CA ALA A 69 -1.08 1.86 -15.09
C ALA A 69 -1.05 2.97 -14.01
N ASP A 70 -1.17 2.59 -12.73
CA ASP A 70 -1.06 3.52 -11.62
C ASP A 70 0.41 3.72 -11.23
N THR A 71 0.96 4.88 -11.57
CA THR A 71 2.36 5.22 -11.28
C THR A 71 2.62 5.52 -9.80
N ASN A 72 1.61 5.55 -8.92
CA ASN A 72 1.82 5.74 -7.50
C ASN A 72 2.68 4.62 -6.89
N TYR A 73 2.62 3.40 -7.43
CA TYR A 73 3.45 2.28 -6.97
C TYR A 73 4.96 2.57 -7.02
N ILE A 74 5.44 3.33 -8.01
CA ILE A 74 6.86 3.71 -8.10
C ILE A 74 7.23 4.84 -7.14
N HIS A 75 6.25 5.54 -6.57
CA HIS A 75 6.46 6.61 -5.60
C HIS A 75 6.36 6.12 -4.14
N HIS A 76 6.01 4.85 -3.95
CA HIS A 76 5.94 4.18 -2.65
C HIS A 76 6.84 2.94 -2.61
N PRO A 77 8.18 3.12 -2.72
CA PRO A 77 9.13 2.01 -2.76
C PRO A 77 9.05 1.13 -1.51
N GLU A 78 8.72 1.69 -0.35
CA GLU A 78 8.53 0.94 0.91
C GLU A 78 7.42 -0.12 0.81
N VAL A 79 6.43 0.09 -0.04
CA VAL A 79 5.34 -0.87 -0.30
C VAL A 79 5.68 -1.79 -1.46
N THR A 80 6.11 -1.21 -2.58
CA THR A 80 6.30 -1.97 -3.83
C THR A 80 7.55 -2.83 -3.76
N GLU A 81 8.66 -2.33 -3.21
CA GLU A 81 9.89 -3.10 -3.07
C GLU A 81 9.73 -4.22 -2.05
N GLN A 82 9.03 -3.98 -0.92
CA GLN A 82 8.72 -5.05 0.03
C GLN A 82 7.89 -6.16 -0.62
N ALA A 83 6.83 -5.78 -1.33
CA ALA A 83 6.00 -6.76 -2.04
C ALA A 83 6.78 -7.51 -3.12
N TRP A 84 7.74 -6.85 -3.77
CA TRP A 84 8.63 -7.50 -4.74
C TRP A 84 9.56 -8.51 -4.08
N ALA A 85 10.14 -8.18 -2.92
CA ALA A 85 10.96 -9.09 -2.14
C ALA A 85 10.16 -10.33 -1.70
N ASP A 86 8.96 -10.13 -1.16
CA ASP A 86 8.06 -11.21 -0.75
C ASP A 86 7.67 -12.11 -1.95
N TYR A 87 7.45 -11.49 -3.12
CA TYR A 87 7.17 -12.22 -4.35
C TYR A 87 8.36 -13.04 -4.84
N CYS A 88 9.57 -12.49 -4.82
CA CYS A 88 10.78 -13.23 -5.18
C CYS A 88 11.01 -14.41 -4.24
N ASP A 89 10.80 -14.22 -2.92
CA ASP A 89 10.88 -15.33 -1.96
C ASP A 89 9.85 -16.42 -2.27
N LEU A 90 8.61 -16.04 -2.53
CA LEU A 90 7.55 -16.97 -2.91
C LEU A 90 7.93 -17.82 -4.15
N LEU A 91 8.58 -17.21 -5.14
CA LEU A 91 9.02 -17.92 -6.35
C LEU A 91 10.05 -19.03 -6.08
N ASN A 92 10.77 -18.99 -4.96
CA ASN A 92 11.67 -20.07 -4.52
C ASN A 92 10.91 -21.31 -4.02
N HIS A 93 9.62 -21.18 -3.73
CA HIS A 93 8.77 -22.24 -3.19
C HIS A 93 7.85 -22.91 -4.24
N VAL A 94 8.03 -22.59 -5.52
CA VAL A 94 7.25 -23.15 -6.61
C VAL A 94 8.16 -23.80 -7.68
N PRO A 95 7.64 -24.68 -8.54
CA PRO A 95 8.42 -25.21 -9.65
C PRO A 95 9.01 -24.10 -10.54
N LEU A 96 10.21 -24.30 -11.05
CA LEU A 96 10.91 -23.33 -11.90
C LEU A 96 10.06 -22.85 -13.07
N GLU A 97 9.30 -23.75 -13.70
CA GLU A 97 8.41 -23.40 -14.81
C GLU A 97 7.32 -22.42 -14.36
N THR A 98 6.71 -22.66 -13.20
CA THR A 98 5.73 -21.74 -12.59
C THR A 98 6.36 -20.39 -12.29
N ALA A 99 7.54 -20.37 -11.66
CA ALA A 99 8.25 -19.14 -11.33
C ALA A 99 8.56 -18.33 -12.60
N GLN A 100 9.07 -18.95 -13.64
CA GLN A 100 9.38 -18.29 -14.91
C GLN A 100 8.13 -17.76 -15.61
N GLN A 101 7.03 -18.51 -15.60
CA GLN A 101 5.78 -18.08 -16.20
C GLN A 101 5.18 -16.89 -15.42
N ALA A 102 5.17 -16.98 -14.10
CA ALA A 102 4.67 -15.93 -13.23
C ALA A 102 5.49 -14.64 -13.37
N MET A 103 6.82 -14.73 -13.43
CA MET A 103 7.70 -13.60 -13.66
C MET A 103 7.47 -12.96 -15.05
N ARG A 104 7.38 -13.75 -16.12
CA ARG A 104 7.04 -13.22 -17.45
C ARG A 104 5.71 -12.47 -17.44
N ASN A 105 4.69 -13.05 -16.81
CA ASN A 105 3.38 -12.41 -16.73
C ASN A 105 3.42 -11.04 -16.05
N VAL A 106 4.11 -10.90 -14.91
CA VAL A 106 4.19 -9.61 -14.24
C VAL A 106 4.96 -8.59 -15.07
N ILE A 107 6.08 -8.97 -15.67
CA ILE A 107 6.87 -8.06 -16.53
C ILE A 107 6.04 -7.62 -17.75
N ASP A 108 5.33 -8.52 -18.40
CA ASP A 108 4.46 -8.19 -19.54
C ASP A 108 3.37 -7.20 -19.16
N ARG A 109 2.78 -7.35 -17.98
CA ARG A 109 1.73 -6.43 -17.47
C ARG A 109 2.27 -5.03 -17.16
N THR A 110 3.53 -4.88 -16.84
CA THR A 110 4.14 -3.55 -16.59
C THR A 110 4.38 -2.74 -17.86
N ASN A 111 4.30 -3.35 -19.05
CA ASN A 111 4.46 -2.65 -20.35
C ASN A 111 3.39 -1.58 -20.63
N VAL A 112 2.35 -1.48 -19.79
CA VAL A 112 1.33 -0.42 -19.91
C VAL A 112 1.87 0.96 -19.59
N ASP A 113 2.95 1.06 -18.79
CA ASP A 113 3.64 2.32 -18.48
C ASP A 113 5.16 2.12 -18.44
N LYS A 114 5.88 2.95 -19.18
CA LYS A 114 7.34 2.83 -19.31
C LYS A 114 8.08 3.04 -17.99
N LYS A 115 7.60 3.92 -17.11
CA LYS A 115 8.26 4.20 -15.83
C LYS A 115 8.09 3.01 -14.88
N VAL A 116 6.87 2.46 -14.85
CA VAL A 116 6.57 1.26 -14.07
C VAL A 116 7.36 0.08 -14.58
N PHE A 117 7.43 -0.12 -15.89
CA PHE A 117 8.25 -1.17 -16.50
C PHE A 117 9.72 -1.06 -16.09
N THR A 118 10.31 0.14 -16.23
CA THR A 118 11.71 0.37 -15.86
C THR A 118 11.93 0.09 -14.37
N TYR A 119 11.05 0.62 -13.51
CA TYR A 119 11.16 0.42 -12.06
C TYR A 119 11.09 -1.07 -11.65
N ILE A 120 10.14 -1.80 -12.20
CA ILE A 120 9.98 -3.24 -11.88
C ILE A 120 11.13 -4.08 -12.44
N THR A 121 11.64 -3.75 -13.63
CA THR A 121 12.82 -4.45 -14.19
C THR A 121 14.09 -4.15 -13.41
N ASP A 122 14.27 -2.93 -12.90
CA ASP A 122 15.39 -2.57 -12.01
C ASP A 122 15.31 -3.35 -10.67
N LEU A 123 14.10 -3.54 -10.13
CA LEU A 123 13.91 -4.41 -8.97
C LEU A 123 14.23 -5.88 -9.29
N ALA A 124 13.83 -6.38 -10.46
CA ALA A 124 14.17 -7.74 -10.88
C ALA A 124 15.69 -7.94 -10.96
N ASP A 125 16.41 -6.99 -11.55
CA ASP A 125 17.88 -7.01 -11.59
C ASP A 125 18.47 -7.01 -10.18
N LYS A 126 18.04 -6.08 -9.32
CA LYS A 126 18.52 -5.96 -7.94
C LYS A 126 18.33 -7.24 -7.13
N TYR A 127 17.17 -7.87 -7.23
CA TYR A 127 16.82 -9.01 -6.40
C TYR A 127 17.25 -10.37 -6.95
N LEU A 128 17.38 -10.52 -8.27
CA LEU A 128 17.64 -11.80 -8.91
C LEU A 128 19.06 -11.93 -9.48
N TYR A 129 19.67 -10.85 -9.93
CA TYR A 129 20.97 -10.90 -10.64
C TYR A 129 22.11 -10.28 -9.87
N ASP A 130 21.87 -9.28 -9.00
CA ASP A 130 22.93 -8.65 -8.22
C ASP A 130 23.64 -9.70 -7.34
N PRO A 131 24.99 -9.82 -7.39
CA PRO A 131 25.75 -10.70 -6.51
C PRO A 131 25.55 -10.44 -5.03
N ASN A 132 25.17 -9.23 -4.66
CA ASN A 132 24.84 -8.82 -3.29
C ASN A 132 23.33 -8.86 -3.01
N SER A 133 22.55 -9.53 -3.87
CA SER A 133 21.11 -9.66 -3.68
C SER A 133 20.77 -10.22 -2.30
N PRO A 134 19.78 -9.63 -1.60
CA PRO A 134 19.28 -10.16 -0.35
C PRO A 134 18.62 -11.53 -0.47
N MET A 135 18.36 -11.98 -1.72
CA MET A 135 17.71 -13.26 -2.04
C MET A 135 18.69 -14.40 -2.38
N ARG A 136 19.99 -14.17 -2.20
CA ARG A 136 21.04 -15.19 -2.43
C ARG A 136 21.53 -15.82 -1.14
#